data_ae8b9bf30e2fdb4ad0e90e833fe1e2a0
#
_entry.id   ae8b9bf30e2fdb4ad0e90e833fe1e2a0
#
_cell.length_a   1.000
_cell.length_b   1.000
_cell.length_c   1.000
_cell.angle_alpha   90.00
_cell.angle_beta   90.00
_cell.angle_gamma   90.00
#
_symmetry.space_group_name_H-M   'P 1'
#
loop_
_entity.id
_entity.type
_entity.pdbx_description
1 polymer ?
#
loop_
_entity_poly.entity_id
_entity_poly.type
_entity_poly.pdbx_seq_one_letter_code
_entity_poly.pdbx_strand_id
1 'polypeptide(L)'
;MRSWRRAASVVLALSALTFALTTPSATADPGHSRFSFAVIGDIPYGDTQIADFPNVISQINADPDVRFVNHIGDIKNGSTVCSDDYFKLIKSDFDMFEDPLVYTVGDNEWTDCHRPNNGSYDPLERLAAIREVFFPQPDRTLGRNSVRVTSQADQGYPEDVRYTRANVAFAALHIVGSNNNMAPWTGNTSATPEQAAEVLGRTAAVVQEIRETFAAAAHEHNKAVVLLTQADMFDPTVTGPSFADYYAFQPIVKAIAEESAKFRGPVYLFNGDSHVYNSDKPLDTGSQWLPFYGVKTVAPHLHRVTIDGSTDVRNWLKVTIDPGSKQVLSWTRVPFAHAN
;
A
#
# COMPACT_ATOMS: atom_id res chain seq x y z
N MET A 1 47.17 -78.87 54.82
CA MET A 1 46.21 -77.79 55.01
C MET A 1 46.49 -76.74 53.99
N ARG A 2 45.71 -76.69 52.87
CA ARG A 2 45.96 -75.85 51.70
C ARG A 2 44.88 -74.79 51.65
N SER A 3 45.24 -73.50 51.74
CA SER A 3 44.40 -72.38 51.62
C SER A 3 44.23 -71.99 50.17
N TRP A 4 42.98 -71.91 49.69
CA TRP A 4 42.67 -71.39 48.37
C TRP A 4 42.31 -69.91 48.47
N ARG A 5 43.11 -69.08 47.81
CA ARG A 5 42.81 -67.68 47.57
C ARG A 5 41.92 -67.55 46.35
N ARG A 6 40.73 -66.95 46.49
CA ARG A 6 39.87 -66.57 45.36
C ARG A 6 40.29 -65.16 44.91
N ALA A 7 40.67 -65.01 43.67
CA ALA A 7 40.87 -63.73 43.04
C ALA A 7 39.53 -63.17 42.56
N ALA A 8 39.15 -61.94 42.98
CA ALA A 8 38.00 -61.24 42.52
C ALA A 8 38.42 -60.30 41.37
N SER A 9 37.87 -60.52 40.16
CA SER A 9 38.06 -59.63 39.00
C SER A 9 37.07 -58.48 39.09
N VAL A 10 37.57 -57.28 39.17
CA VAL A 10 36.80 -56.04 39.09
C VAL A 10 36.66 -55.66 37.61
N VAL A 11 35.46 -55.68 37.09
CA VAL A 11 35.17 -55.14 35.74
C VAL A 11 34.80 -53.68 35.91
N LEU A 12 35.68 -52.77 35.43
CA LEU A 12 35.33 -51.36 35.29
C LEU A 12 34.47 -51.17 34.03
N ALA A 13 33.23 -50.79 34.21
CA ALA A 13 32.39 -50.31 33.13
C ALA A 13 32.62 -48.79 32.91
N LEU A 14 33.27 -48.43 31.81
CA LEU A 14 33.35 -47.03 31.37
C LEU A 14 32.00 -46.66 30.72
N SER A 15 31.20 -45.84 31.40
CA SER A 15 30.04 -45.18 30.85
C SER A 15 30.45 -43.93 30.08
N ALA A 16 30.45 -43.98 28.76
CA ALA A 16 30.64 -42.79 27.91
C ALA A 16 29.36 -41.92 27.96
N LEU A 17 29.46 -40.80 28.65
CA LEU A 17 28.38 -39.74 28.64
C LEU A 17 28.54 -38.96 27.33
N THR A 18 27.69 -39.19 26.37
CA THR A 18 27.54 -38.33 25.18
C THR A 18 26.75 -37.10 25.54
N PHE A 19 27.45 -35.96 25.70
CA PHE A 19 26.81 -34.63 25.74
C PHE A 19 26.33 -34.29 24.33
N ALA A 20 25.03 -34.37 24.11
CA ALA A 20 24.36 -33.77 22.95
C ALA A 20 24.39 -32.24 23.12
N LEU A 21 25.28 -31.57 22.37
CA LEU A 21 25.25 -30.12 22.20
C LEU A 21 23.97 -29.76 21.46
N THR A 22 22.88 -29.42 22.15
CA THR A 22 21.74 -28.74 21.59
C THR A 22 22.16 -27.32 21.27
N THR A 23 22.41 -27.01 20.00
CA THR A 23 22.52 -25.65 19.53
C THR A 23 21.16 -24.98 19.74
N PRO A 24 21.09 -23.84 20.46
CA PRO A 24 19.83 -23.12 20.53
C PRO A 24 19.45 -22.68 19.13
N SER A 25 18.26 -23.12 18.65
CA SER A 25 17.64 -22.50 17.48
C SER A 25 17.44 -21.05 17.81
N ALA A 26 18.16 -20.17 17.09
CA ALA A 26 17.92 -18.74 17.19
C ALA A 26 16.45 -18.51 16.76
N THR A 27 15.59 -18.20 17.72
CA THR A 27 14.27 -17.68 17.43
C THR A 27 14.50 -16.35 16.73
N ALA A 28 14.18 -16.27 15.43
CA ALA A 28 14.23 -15.02 14.69
C ALA A 28 13.36 -14.00 15.43
N ASP A 29 13.94 -12.86 15.78
CA ASP A 29 13.23 -11.74 16.35
C ASP A 29 12.11 -11.34 15.35
N PRO A 30 10.84 -11.30 15.77
CA PRO A 30 9.74 -10.94 14.87
C PRO A 30 9.91 -9.58 14.18
N GLY A 31 10.73 -8.68 14.77
CA GLY A 31 11.05 -7.38 14.19
C GLY A 31 12.11 -7.41 13.07
N HIS A 32 12.79 -8.54 12.84
CA HIS A 32 13.83 -8.69 11.83
C HIS A 32 13.54 -9.77 10.79
N SER A 33 12.35 -10.36 10.82
CA SER A 33 11.97 -11.37 9.83
C SER A 33 11.68 -10.73 8.48
N ARG A 34 12.34 -11.23 7.44
CA ARG A 34 12.03 -10.93 6.05
C ARG A 34 10.64 -11.43 5.71
N PHE A 35 9.80 -10.59 5.10
CA PHE A 35 8.51 -11.00 4.56
C PHE A 35 8.14 -10.15 3.35
N SER A 36 7.12 -10.58 2.59
CA SER A 36 6.63 -9.83 1.44
C SER A 36 5.22 -9.32 1.68
N PHE A 37 4.87 -8.25 0.97
CA PHE A 37 3.51 -7.79 0.81
C PHE A 37 3.18 -7.63 -0.67
N ALA A 38 1.90 -7.78 -1.01
CA ALA A 38 1.41 -7.52 -2.35
C ALA A 38 0.96 -6.07 -2.48
N VAL A 39 1.20 -5.46 -3.65
CA VAL A 39 0.57 -4.20 -4.06
C VAL A 39 -0.16 -4.45 -5.37
N ILE A 40 -1.45 -4.14 -5.38
CA ILE A 40 -2.35 -4.15 -6.53
C ILE A 40 -3.15 -2.85 -6.55
N GLY A 41 -3.69 -2.48 -7.68
CA GLY A 41 -4.56 -1.32 -7.88
C GLY A 41 -4.95 -1.24 -9.34
N ASP A 42 -5.85 -0.34 -9.71
CA ASP A 42 -6.37 -0.22 -11.07
C ASP A 42 -6.90 -1.57 -11.61
N ILE A 43 -7.54 -2.34 -10.74
CA ILE A 43 -8.05 -3.71 -10.95
C ILE A 43 -9.20 -3.97 -9.94
N PRO A 44 -10.27 -4.72 -10.31
CA PRO A 44 -10.52 -5.31 -11.64
C PRO A 44 -11.18 -4.31 -12.61
N TYR A 45 -10.75 -4.31 -13.87
CA TYR A 45 -11.27 -3.45 -14.93
C TYR A 45 -12.04 -4.23 -15.98
N GLY A 46 -13.36 -3.96 -16.09
CA GLY A 46 -14.26 -4.60 -17.02
C GLY A 46 -14.66 -6.03 -16.64
N ASP A 47 -15.69 -6.54 -17.32
CA ASP A 47 -16.39 -7.78 -16.94
C ASP A 47 -15.47 -9.00 -16.82
N THR A 48 -14.47 -9.10 -17.71
CA THR A 48 -13.52 -10.24 -17.70
C THR A 48 -12.67 -10.24 -16.43
N GLN A 49 -12.11 -9.09 -16.05
CA GLN A 49 -11.30 -9.04 -14.83
C GLN A 49 -12.16 -9.12 -13.57
N ILE A 50 -13.37 -8.55 -13.59
CA ILE A 50 -14.32 -8.67 -12.47
C ILE A 50 -14.62 -10.15 -12.23
N ALA A 51 -14.88 -10.93 -13.28
CA ALA A 51 -15.13 -12.36 -13.15
C ALA A 51 -13.89 -13.17 -12.71
N ASP A 52 -12.69 -12.73 -13.08
CA ASP A 52 -11.41 -13.41 -12.76
C ASP A 52 -10.79 -12.91 -11.44
N PHE A 53 -11.30 -11.85 -10.84
CA PHE A 53 -10.70 -11.25 -9.64
C PHE A 53 -10.57 -12.22 -8.45
N PRO A 54 -11.55 -13.10 -8.18
CA PRO A 54 -11.38 -14.17 -7.18
C PRO A 54 -10.18 -15.09 -7.45
N ASN A 55 -9.84 -15.36 -8.73
CA ASN A 55 -8.66 -16.14 -9.09
C ASN A 55 -7.35 -15.36 -8.82
N VAL A 56 -7.32 -14.06 -9.15
CA VAL A 56 -6.19 -13.18 -8.79
C VAL A 56 -5.94 -13.19 -7.28
N ILE A 57 -6.99 -13.07 -6.47
CA ILE A 57 -6.90 -13.13 -5.01
C ILE A 57 -6.36 -14.49 -4.55
N SER A 58 -6.84 -15.57 -5.13
CA SER A 58 -6.37 -16.92 -4.80
C SER A 58 -4.89 -17.12 -5.09
N GLN A 59 -4.36 -16.53 -6.17
CA GLN A 59 -2.93 -16.57 -6.49
C GLN A 59 -2.09 -15.80 -5.47
N ILE A 60 -2.55 -14.63 -5.02
CA ILE A 60 -1.86 -13.86 -3.99
C ILE A 60 -1.88 -14.61 -2.65
N ASN A 61 -3.03 -15.19 -2.26
CA ASN A 61 -3.17 -16.01 -1.06
C ASN A 61 -2.26 -17.26 -1.08
N ALA A 62 -1.99 -17.81 -2.26
CA ALA A 62 -1.13 -18.98 -2.42
C ALA A 62 0.37 -18.68 -2.24
N ASP A 63 0.80 -17.43 -2.25
CA ASP A 63 2.20 -17.06 -2.04
C ASP A 63 2.53 -17.04 -0.53
N PRO A 64 3.33 -17.99 -0.03
CA PRO A 64 3.57 -18.15 1.40
C PRO A 64 4.42 -17.03 2.02
N ASP A 65 5.09 -16.22 1.21
CA ASP A 65 5.89 -15.09 1.68
C ASP A 65 5.05 -13.83 1.90
N VAL A 66 3.90 -13.72 1.23
CA VAL A 66 2.97 -12.59 1.40
C VAL A 66 2.35 -12.67 2.79
N ARG A 67 2.33 -11.54 3.49
CA ARG A 67 1.77 -11.40 4.85
C ARG A 67 0.86 -10.18 4.96
N PHE A 68 0.70 -9.44 3.87
CA PHE A 68 -0.06 -8.21 3.83
C PHE A 68 -0.40 -7.87 2.37
N VAL A 69 -1.57 -7.32 2.13
CA VAL A 69 -1.98 -6.86 0.80
C VAL A 69 -2.33 -5.38 0.88
N ASN A 70 -1.92 -4.61 -0.13
CA ASN A 70 -2.34 -3.22 -0.30
C ASN A 70 -3.00 -3.08 -1.67
N HIS A 71 -4.27 -2.69 -1.68
CA HIS A 71 -4.97 -2.28 -2.88
C HIS A 71 -4.99 -0.76 -2.93
N ILE A 72 -4.31 -0.18 -3.91
CA ILE A 72 -4.06 1.26 -3.98
C ILE A 72 -5.06 2.01 -4.85
N GLY A 73 -6.33 1.61 -4.79
CA GLY A 73 -7.43 2.34 -5.43
C GLY A 73 -7.80 1.81 -6.80
N ASP A 74 -8.80 2.44 -7.38
CA ASP A 74 -9.40 2.12 -8.66
C ASP A 74 -9.87 0.67 -8.75
N ILE A 75 -10.88 0.35 -7.92
CA ILE A 75 -11.55 -0.95 -7.89
C ILE A 75 -12.49 -1.16 -9.09
N LYS A 76 -12.59 -0.21 -9.99
CA LYS A 76 -13.35 -0.23 -11.25
C LYS A 76 -12.69 0.71 -12.27
N ASN A 77 -12.94 0.48 -13.53
CA ASN A 77 -12.53 1.41 -14.58
C ASN A 77 -13.46 2.65 -14.67
N GLY A 78 -13.01 3.66 -15.42
CA GLY A 78 -13.73 4.92 -15.64
C GLY A 78 -15.06 4.80 -16.40
N SER A 79 -15.60 3.59 -16.65
CA SER A 79 -16.87 3.36 -17.35
C SER A 79 -17.77 2.30 -16.70
N THR A 80 -17.36 1.67 -15.63
CA THR A 80 -18.22 0.79 -14.82
C THR A 80 -19.09 1.65 -13.90
N VAL A 81 -20.39 1.30 -13.81
CA VAL A 81 -21.36 2.03 -12.98
C VAL A 81 -20.98 1.95 -11.48
N CYS A 82 -21.00 3.08 -10.80
CA CYS A 82 -20.69 3.21 -9.37
C CYS A 82 -21.86 2.76 -8.48
N SER A 83 -22.43 1.57 -8.70
CA SER A 83 -23.59 1.10 -7.95
C SER A 83 -23.18 0.51 -6.58
N ASP A 84 -24.13 0.54 -5.63
CA ASP A 84 -23.95 -0.12 -4.33
C ASP A 84 -23.74 -1.64 -4.48
N ASP A 85 -24.38 -2.26 -5.47
CA ASP A 85 -24.20 -3.69 -5.73
C ASP A 85 -22.78 -4.00 -6.22
N TYR A 86 -22.20 -3.10 -7.03
CA TYR A 86 -20.81 -3.23 -7.44
C TYR A 86 -19.85 -3.12 -6.23
N PHE A 87 -20.06 -2.12 -5.38
CA PHE A 87 -19.22 -1.97 -4.18
C PHE A 87 -19.32 -3.18 -3.23
N LYS A 88 -20.53 -3.72 -3.06
CA LYS A 88 -20.73 -4.96 -2.28
C LYS A 88 -20.06 -6.17 -2.91
N LEU A 89 -20.06 -6.27 -4.24
CA LEU A 89 -19.37 -7.33 -4.97
C LEU A 89 -17.86 -7.27 -4.68
N ILE A 90 -17.23 -6.11 -4.90
CA ILE A 90 -15.79 -5.95 -4.64
C ILE A 90 -15.46 -6.14 -3.15
N LYS A 91 -16.35 -5.70 -2.25
CA LYS A 91 -16.16 -5.95 -0.82
C LYS A 91 -16.16 -7.45 -0.50
N SER A 92 -17.06 -8.23 -1.15
CA SER A 92 -17.09 -9.68 -0.97
C SER A 92 -15.82 -10.36 -1.51
N ASP A 93 -15.26 -9.85 -2.61
CA ASP A 93 -13.99 -10.33 -3.14
C ASP A 93 -12.83 -9.96 -2.20
N PHE A 94 -12.80 -8.74 -1.67
CA PHE A 94 -11.80 -8.32 -0.67
C PHE A 94 -11.83 -9.18 0.59
N ASP A 95 -13.00 -9.70 0.98
CA ASP A 95 -13.13 -10.64 2.10
C ASP A 95 -12.57 -12.03 1.80
N MET A 96 -12.16 -12.32 0.56
CA MET A 96 -11.47 -13.56 0.19
C MET A 96 -9.96 -13.50 0.45
N PHE A 97 -9.36 -12.33 0.62
CA PHE A 97 -7.95 -12.24 1.04
C PHE A 97 -7.78 -12.88 2.42
N GLU A 98 -6.84 -13.82 2.53
CA GLU A 98 -6.52 -14.46 3.79
C GLU A 98 -5.69 -13.53 4.67
N ASP A 99 -4.76 -12.79 4.08
CA ASP A 99 -3.94 -11.80 4.78
C ASP A 99 -4.67 -10.47 5.01
N PRO A 100 -4.19 -9.63 5.94
CA PRO A 100 -4.70 -8.29 6.12
C PRO A 100 -4.63 -7.49 4.83
N LEU A 101 -5.73 -6.85 4.45
CA LEU A 101 -5.82 -5.99 3.28
C LEU A 101 -6.02 -4.53 3.71
N VAL A 102 -5.11 -3.65 3.32
CA VAL A 102 -5.32 -2.20 3.33
C VAL A 102 -5.79 -1.75 1.96
N TYR A 103 -6.85 -0.97 1.95
CA TYR A 103 -7.40 -0.37 0.75
C TYR A 103 -7.34 1.15 0.86
N THR A 104 -6.80 1.83 -0.16
CA THR A 104 -6.94 3.27 -0.36
C THR A 104 -7.83 3.53 -1.56
N VAL A 105 -8.63 4.59 -1.50
CA VAL A 105 -9.68 4.89 -2.48
C VAL A 105 -9.09 5.56 -3.71
N GLY A 106 -9.54 5.17 -4.91
CA GLY A 106 -9.18 5.81 -6.18
C GLY A 106 -10.22 6.82 -6.66
N ASP A 107 -10.01 7.45 -7.81
CA ASP A 107 -10.94 8.42 -8.37
C ASP A 107 -12.10 7.77 -9.12
N ASN A 108 -11.88 6.62 -9.72
CA ASN A 108 -12.89 5.93 -10.51
C ASN A 108 -14.11 5.51 -9.69
N GLU A 109 -13.95 5.16 -8.41
CA GLU A 109 -15.04 4.67 -7.58
C GLU A 109 -15.88 5.76 -6.92
N TRP A 110 -15.50 7.04 -7.00
CA TRP A 110 -16.32 8.10 -6.44
C TRP A 110 -16.26 9.43 -7.21
N THR A 111 -15.07 10.07 -7.38
CA THR A 111 -15.00 11.38 -8.03
C THR A 111 -15.49 11.33 -9.47
N ASP A 112 -15.21 10.27 -10.20
CA ASP A 112 -15.62 10.06 -11.59
C ASP A 112 -17.07 9.57 -11.76
N CYS A 113 -17.75 9.27 -10.68
CA CYS A 113 -19.12 8.73 -10.71
C CYS A 113 -20.17 9.72 -11.23
N HIS A 114 -19.81 11.02 -11.33
CA HIS A 114 -20.66 12.03 -11.98
C HIS A 114 -20.85 11.81 -13.50
N ARG A 115 -19.96 11.03 -14.13
CA ARG A 115 -19.99 10.79 -15.57
C ARG A 115 -21.21 9.95 -15.96
N PRO A 116 -21.88 10.22 -17.10
CA PRO A 116 -23.07 9.46 -17.52
C PRO A 116 -22.83 7.95 -17.64
N ASN A 117 -21.67 7.53 -18.14
CA ASN A 117 -21.28 6.12 -18.26
C ASN A 117 -20.94 5.46 -16.91
N ASN A 118 -20.79 6.23 -15.85
CA ASN A 118 -20.60 5.75 -14.47
C ASN A 118 -21.88 5.79 -13.62
N GLY A 119 -23.02 6.22 -14.22
CA GLY A 119 -24.32 6.24 -13.59
C GLY A 119 -24.81 7.62 -13.14
N SER A 120 -24.04 8.70 -13.39
CA SER A 120 -24.40 10.09 -13.05
C SER A 120 -24.74 10.29 -11.56
N TYR A 121 -23.96 9.67 -10.69
CA TYR A 121 -24.10 9.82 -9.24
C TYR A 121 -23.47 11.12 -8.74
N ASP A 122 -23.88 11.56 -7.55
CA ASP A 122 -23.18 12.57 -6.79
C ASP A 122 -21.88 11.95 -6.23
N PRO A 123 -20.68 12.49 -6.57
CA PRO A 123 -19.43 11.93 -6.08
C PRO A 123 -19.28 11.92 -4.56
N LEU A 124 -19.77 12.94 -3.85
CA LEU A 124 -19.66 12.99 -2.38
C LEU A 124 -20.56 11.95 -1.72
N GLU A 125 -21.71 11.68 -2.31
CA GLU A 125 -22.58 10.59 -1.87
C GLU A 125 -21.91 9.23 -2.13
N ARG A 126 -21.23 9.04 -3.28
CA ARG A 126 -20.49 7.81 -3.56
C ARG A 126 -19.31 7.61 -2.60
N LEU A 127 -18.60 8.68 -2.26
CA LEU A 127 -17.56 8.62 -1.23
C LEU A 127 -18.12 8.16 0.12
N ALA A 128 -19.30 8.67 0.50
CA ALA A 128 -19.98 8.22 1.71
C ALA A 128 -20.34 6.73 1.66
N ALA A 129 -20.88 6.25 0.51
CA ALA A 129 -21.21 4.85 0.31
C ALA A 129 -19.96 3.93 0.37
N ILE A 130 -18.83 4.35 -0.21
CA ILE A 130 -17.55 3.63 -0.09
C ILE A 130 -17.11 3.54 1.37
N ARG A 131 -17.19 4.62 2.11
CA ARG A 131 -16.82 4.63 3.54
C ARG A 131 -17.69 3.69 4.36
N GLU A 132 -18.98 3.63 4.09
CA GLU A 132 -19.90 2.69 4.73
C GLU A 132 -19.55 1.22 4.41
N VAL A 133 -19.23 0.91 3.16
CA VAL A 133 -18.98 -0.46 2.69
C VAL A 133 -17.59 -0.96 3.11
N PHE A 134 -16.55 -0.17 2.93
CA PHE A 134 -15.17 -0.64 3.07
C PHE A 134 -14.52 -0.26 4.41
N PHE A 135 -15.05 0.74 5.13
CA PHE A 135 -14.44 1.22 6.38
C PHE A 135 -15.41 1.19 7.58
N PRO A 136 -16.25 0.13 7.76
CA PRO A 136 -17.16 0.06 8.89
C PRO A 136 -16.43 -0.11 10.23
N GLN A 137 -15.17 -0.54 10.20
CA GLN A 137 -14.25 -0.66 11.33
C GLN A 137 -12.92 0.01 10.96
N PRO A 138 -12.84 1.35 11.04
CA PRO A 138 -11.73 2.09 10.46
C PRO A 138 -10.37 1.86 11.15
N ASP A 139 -10.36 1.35 12.40
CA ASP A 139 -9.16 0.98 13.14
C ASP A 139 -8.65 -0.44 12.79
N ARG A 140 -9.22 -1.06 11.75
CA ARG A 140 -8.87 -2.41 11.31
C ARG A 140 -8.73 -2.50 9.78
N THR A 141 -7.81 -3.36 9.35
CA THR A 141 -7.71 -3.73 7.93
C THR A 141 -8.90 -4.56 7.49
N LEU A 142 -9.11 -4.65 6.19
CA LEU A 142 -9.93 -5.66 5.55
C LEU A 142 -9.19 -7.03 5.53
N GLY A 143 -9.76 -8.00 4.85
CA GLY A 143 -9.24 -9.38 4.77
C GLY A 143 -9.60 -10.21 6.01
N ARG A 144 -9.42 -11.54 5.90
CA ARG A 144 -9.85 -12.50 6.95
C ARG A 144 -9.03 -12.38 8.24
N ASN A 145 -7.72 -12.18 8.10
CA ASN A 145 -6.81 -12.03 9.23
C ASN A 145 -6.57 -10.56 9.58
N SER A 146 -7.66 -9.81 9.74
CA SER A 146 -7.67 -8.38 10.02
C SER A 146 -6.80 -7.99 11.23
N VAL A 147 -6.02 -6.92 11.09
CA VAL A 147 -5.15 -6.37 12.14
C VAL A 147 -5.50 -4.92 12.45
N ARG A 148 -5.02 -4.42 13.58
CA ARG A 148 -5.21 -3.03 13.96
C ARG A 148 -4.32 -2.10 13.14
N VAL A 149 -4.89 -0.94 12.78
CA VAL A 149 -4.23 0.21 12.18
C VAL A 149 -4.64 1.48 12.94
N THR A 150 -3.92 2.56 12.75
CA THR A 150 -4.34 3.89 13.20
C THR A 150 -5.03 4.57 12.03
N SER A 151 -6.25 5.05 12.23
CA SER A 151 -7.05 5.73 11.20
C SER A 151 -7.36 7.17 11.63
N GLN A 152 -7.62 8.03 10.65
CA GLN A 152 -8.13 9.40 10.88
C GLN A 152 -9.67 9.47 10.90
N ALA A 153 -10.34 8.39 11.26
CA ALA A 153 -11.81 8.33 11.31
C ALA A 153 -12.45 9.37 12.24
N ASP A 154 -11.79 9.72 13.33
CA ASP A 154 -12.21 10.77 14.25
C ASP A 154 -12.18 12.19 13.62
N GLN A 155 -11.43 12.34 12.54
CA GLN A 155 -11.39 13.56 11.72
C GLN A 155 -12.29 13.47 10.48
N GLY A 156 -12.99 12.32 10.26
CA GLY A 156 -13.87 12.09 9.13
C GLY A 156 -13.21 11.46 7.90
N TYR A 157 -11.98 10.95 8.04
CA TYR A 157 -11.21 10.28 6.97
C TYR A 157 -10.83 8.85 7.37
N PRO A 158 -11.79 7.92 7.43
CA PRO A 158 -11.55 6.54 7.89
C PRO A 158 -10.61 5.75 6.98
N GLU A 159 -10.46 6.15 5.74
CA GLU A 159 -9.61 5.54 4.72
C GLU A 159 -8.13 5.92 4.83
N ASP A 160 -7.79 7.04 5.49
CA ASP A 160 -6.41 7.42 5.76
C ASP A 160 -5.91 6.65 6.99
N VAL A 161 -4.97 5.74 6.77
CA VAL A 161 -4.48 4.83 7.81
C VAL A 161 -2.97 4.70 7.83
N ARG A 162 -2.39 4.52 9.02
CA ARG A 162 -0.97 4.18 9.19
C ARG A 162 -0.77 2.96 10.09
N TYR A 163 0.32 2.25 9.85
CA TYR A 163 0.70 1.06 10.60
C TYR A 163 2.21 0.81 10.47
N THR A 164 2.77 -0.01 11.36
CA THR A 164 4.18 -0.42 11.32
C THR A 164 4.28 -1.94 11.18
N ARG A 165 5.16 -2.42 10.29
CA ARG A 165 5.52 -3.82 10.11
C ARG A 165 7.01 -3.96 9.83
N ALA A 166 7.69 -4.91 10.50
CA ALA A 166 9.11 -5.20 10.32
C ALA A 166 10.00 -3.95 10.32
N ASN A 167 9.79 -3.03 11.25
CA ASN A 167 10.49 -1.75 11.33
C ASN A 167 10.36 -0.85 10.09
N VAL A 168 9.26 -0.97 9.36
CA VAL A 168 8.84 -0.08 8.26
C VAL A 168 7.52 0.57 8.63
N ALA A 169 7.45 1.88 8.55
CA ALA A 169 6.21 2.63 8.71
C ALA A 169 5.48 2.74 7.37
N PHE A 170 4.18 2.53 7.39
CA PHE A 170 3.29 2.61 6.23
C PHE A 170 2.21 3.65 6.45
N ALA A 171 1.84 4.36 5.39
CA ALA A 171 0.62 5.15 5.30
C ALA A 171 -0.11 4.86 3.99
N ALA A 172 -1.39 4.53 4.07
CA ALA A 172 -2.30 4.55 2.94
C ALA A 172 -3.04 5.89 2.96
N LEU A 173 -2.97 6.61 1.86
CA LEU A 173 -3.34 8.02 1.75
C LEU A 173 -4.39 8.19 0.65
N HIS A 174 -5.52 8.81 0.98
CA HIS A 174 -6.58 9.11 0.04
C HIS A 174 -6.20 10.31 -0.85
N ILE A 175 -5.34 10.05 -1.83
CA ILE A 175 -4.94 11.00 -2.87
C ILE A 175 -5.36 10.37 -4.20
N VAL A 176 -6.24 11.04 -4.95
CA VAL A 176 -6.89 10.48 -6.13
C VAL A 176 -6.53 11.23 -7.41
N GLY A 177 -6.64 10.57 -8.54
CA GLY A 177 -6.56 11.17 -9.87
C GLY A 177 -7.50 12.36 -10.06
N SER A 178 -7.78 12.72 -11.30
CA SER A 178 -8.68 13.83 -11.63
C SER A 178 -8.33 15.15 -10.91
N ASN A 179 -7.00 15.47 -10.86
CA ASN A 179 -6.45 16.61 -10.14
C ASN A 179 -6.88 16.62 -8.65
N ASN A 180 -6.74 15.49 -7.98
CA ASN A 180 -7.18 15.28 -6.60
C ASN A 180 -8.65 15.65 -6.36
N ASN A 181 -9.54 15.30 -7.31
CA ASN A 181 -10.96 15.69 -7.35
C ASN A 181 -11.21 17.18 -7.69
N MET A 182 -10.25 17.93 -8.23
CA MET A 182 -10.48 19.32 -8.68
C MET A 182 -10.83 19.44 -10.15
N ALA A 183 -10.81 18.34 -10.93
CA ALA A 183 -11.34 18.32 -12.29
C ALA A 183 -12.86 18.59 -12.28
N PRO A 184 -13.39 19.44 -13.19
CA PRO A 184 -14.81 19.79 -13.17
C PRO A 184 -15.71 18.57 -13.35
N TRP A 185 -16.72 18.43 -12.52
CA TRP A 185 -17.75 17.40 -12.69
C TRP A 185 -18.66 17.69 -13.90
N THR A 186 -19.29 16.66 -14.46
CA THR A 186 -20.18 16.77 -15.62
C THR A 186 -21.17 17.93 -15.48
N GLY A 187 -21.23 18.78 -16.51
CA GLY A 187 -22.09 19.94 -16.55
C GLY A 187 -21.50 21.22 -15.93
N ASN A 188 -20.32 21.12 -15.30
CA ASN A 188 -19.61 22.27 -14.73
C ASN A 188 -18.37 22.63 -15.57
N THR A 189 -17.95 23.88 -15.52
CA THR A 189 -16.73 24.39 -16.16
C THR A 189 -15.57 24.57 -15.17
N SER A 190 -15.86 24.41 -13.88
CA SER A 190 -14.89 24.47 -12.78
C SER A 190 -15.38 23.59 -11.63
N ALA A 191 -14.52 23.31 -10.66
CA ALA A 191 -14.91 22.63 -9.44
C ALA A 191 -16.01 23.37 -8.70
N THR A 192 -16.99 22.64 -8.13
CA THR A 192 -18.06 23.22 -7.31
C THR A 192 -17.52 23.64 -5.95
N PRO A 193 -18.23 24.51 -5.20
CA PRO A 193 -17.85 24.88 -3.83
C PRO A 193 -17.74 23.66 -2.89
N GLU A 194 -18.64 22.68 -3.02
CA GLU A 194 -18.67 21.45 -2.24
C GLU A 194 -17.47 20.55 -2.58
N GLN A 195 -17.15 20.43 -3.86
CA GLN A 195 -15.98 19.73 -4.36
C GLN A 195 -14.68 20.36 -3.82
N ALA A 196 -14.57 21.68 -3.90
CA ALA A 196 -13.41 22.41 -3.37
C ALA A 196 -13.27 22.28 -1.84
N ALA A 197 -14.38 22.28 -1.11
CA ALA A 197 -14.38 22.10 0.34
C ALA A 197 -13.93 20.69 0.75
N GLU A 198 -14.37 19.64 0.03
CA GLU A 198 -13.91 18.27 0.22
C GLU A 198 -12.38 18.17 0.01
N VAL A 199 -11.90 18.66 -1.12
CA VAL A 199 -10.46 18.62 -1.46
C VAL A 199 -9.62 19.36 -0.42
N LEU A 200 -10.07 20.52 0.04
CA LEU A 200 -9.35 21.29 1.06
C LEU A 200 -9.25 20.50 2.38
N GLY A 201 -10.36 19.92 2.83
CA GLY A 201 -10.41 19.13 4.07
C GLY A 201 -9.55 17.88 4.00
N ARG A 202 -9.74 17.07 2.96
CA ARG A 202 -8.98 15.83 2.75
C ARG A 202 -7.48 16.10 2.55
N THR A 203 -7.11 17.13 1.78
CA THR A 203 -5.70 17.50 1.61
C THR A 203 -5.06 17.87 2.95
N ALA A 204 -5.76 18.58 3.83
CA ALA A 204 -5.23 18.91 5.16
C ALA A 204 -5.03 17.65 6.01
N ALA A 205 -5.98 16.72 5.99
CA ALA A 205 -5.90 15.43 6.69
C ALA A 205 -4.74 14.57 6.16
N VAL A 206 -4.62 14.40 4.84
CA VAL A 206 -3.52 13.67 4.20
C VAL A 206 -2.15 14.27 4.56
N VAL A 207 -2.00 15.60 4.50
CA VAL A 207 -0.74 16.27 4.88
C VAL A 207 -0.41 16.03 6.36
N GLN A 208 -1.42 16.02 7.23
CA GLN A 208 -1.24 15.66 8.64
C GLN A 208 -0.79 14.20 8.78
N GLU A 209 -1.46 13.25 8.09
CA GLU A 209 -1.13 11.84 8.13
C GLU A 209 0.30 11.54 7.67
N ILE A 210 0.75 12.21 6.59
CA ILE A 210 2.14 12.15 6.15
C ILE A 210 3.08 12.55 7.28
N ARG A 211 2.87 13.72 7.90
CA ARG A 211 3.73 14.22 8.99
C ARG A 211 3.74 13.31 10.20
N GLU A 212 2.60 12.81 10.60
CA GLU A 212 2.47 11.88 11.73
C GLU A 212 3.15 10.54 11.46
N THR A 213 3.05 10.02 10.23
CA THR A 213 3.74 8.80 9.81
C THR A 213 5.25 8.96 9.89
N PHE A 214 5.81 10.06 9.39
CA PHE A 214 7.25 10.31 9.48
C PHE A 214 7.71 10.58 10.92
N ALA A 215 6.92 11.27 11.73
CA ALA A 215 7.21 11.50 13.14
C ALA A 215 7.24 10.18 13.93
N ALA A 216 6.23 9.33 13.72
CA ALA A 216 6.17 7.99 14.30
C ALA A 216 7.36 7.13 13.85
N ALA A 217 7.68 7.13 12.55
CA ALA A 217 8.80 6.40 11.99
C ALA A 217 10.15 6.82 12.62
N ALA A 218 10.35 8.12 12.83
CA ALA A 218 11.54 8.63 13.48
C ALA A 218 11.61 8.26 14.97
N HIS A 219 10.49 8.36 15.69
CA HIS A 219 10.38 8.00 17.10
C HIS A 219 10.61 6.51 17.36
N GLU A 220 10.04 5.66 16.51
CA GLU A 220 10.16 4.19 16.59
C GLU A 220 11.43 3.65 15.97
N HIS A 221 12.29 4.51 15.40
CA HIS A 221 13.52 4.13 14.70
C HIS A 221 13.28 3.19 13.52
N ASN A 222 12.18 3.38 12.81
CA ASN A 222 11.85 2.61 11.62
C ASN A 222 12.94 2.78 10.55
N LYS A 223 13.16 1.72 9.75
CA LYS A 223 14.21 1.67 8.74
C LYS A 223 13.82 2.31 7.42
N ALA A 224 12.53 2.35 7.12
CA ALA A 224 11.96 2.93 5.92
C ALA A 224 10.56 3.49 6.19
N VAL A 225 10.09 4.35 5.29
CA VAL A 225 8.69 4.79 5.20
C VAL A 225 8.13 4.37 3.84
N VAL A 226 6.90 3.87 3.85
CA VAL A 226 6.13 3.51 2.65
C VAL A 226 4.85 4.33 2.62
N LEU A 227 4.66 5.07 1.56
CA LEU A 227 3.44 5.80 1.24
C LEU A 227 2.71 5.08 0.10
N LEU A 228 1.42 4.89 0.23
CA LEU A 228 0.55 4.18 -0.70
C LEU A 228 -0.59 5.12 -1.10
N THR A 229 -0.84 5.29 -2.38
CA THR A 229 -1.90 6.16 -2.90
C THR A 229 -2.34 5.73 -4.29
N GLN A 230 -3.52 6.18 -4.76
CA GLN A 230 -3.94 5.90 -6.12
C GLN A 230 -3.27 6.84 -7.12
N ALA A 231 -3.35 8.16 -6.91
CA ALA A 231 -2.93 9.15 -7.90
C ALA A 231 -1.46 9.06 -8.33
N ASP A 232 -1.19 9.14 -9.63
CA ASP A 232 0.16 9.41 -10.14
C ASP A 232 0.41 10.93 -10.23
N MET A 233 0.90 11.49 -9.14
CA MET A 233 1.24 12.92 -9.05
C MET A 233 2.44 13.31 -9.93
N PHE A 234 3.13 12.34 -10.51
CA PHE A 234 4.37 12.51 -11.27
C PHE A 234 4.32 11.71 -12.59
N ASP A 235 3.17 11.67 -13.24
CA ASP A 235 2.89 10.81 -14.38
C ASP A 235 3.89 11.03 -15.54
N PRO A 236 4.77 10.06 -15.83
CA PRO A 236 5.76 10.17 -16.87
C PRO A 236 5.18 9.97 -18.28
N THR A 237 3.94 9.50 -18.38
CA THR A 237 3.27 9.22 -19.66
C THR A 237 2.72 10.49 -20.29
N VAL A 238 2.49 11.54 -19.48
CA VAL A 238 1.99 12.84 -19.92
C VAL A 238 3.14 13.70 -20.43
N THR A 239 3.13 14.01 -21.73
CA THR A 239 4.12 14.92 -22.33
C THR A 239 3.71 16.37 -22.12
N GLY A 240 4.54 17.15 -21.44
CA GLY A 240 4.28 18.57 -21.16
C GLY A 240 3.06 18.79 -20.27
N PRO A 241 3.04 18.24 -19.05
CA PRO A 241 1.91 18.37 -18.15
C PRO A 241 1.61 19.84 -17.84
N SER A 242 0.31 20.18 -17.79
CA SER A 242 -0.16 21.50 -17.38
C SER A 242 -0.30 21.54 -15.85
N PHE A 243 0.25 22.56 -15.21
CA PHE A 243 0.07 22.74 -13.76
C PHE A 243 -1.41 22.91 -13.39
N ALA A 244 -2.24 23.43 -14.30
CA ALA A 244 -3.68 23.53 -14.09
C ALA A 244 -4.37 22.18 -13.84
N ASP A 245 -3.79 21.10 -14.36
CA ASP A 245 -4.33 19.73 -14.21
C ASP A 245 -3.73 18.99 -12.99
N TYR A 246 -2.80 19.62 -12.25
CA TYR A 246 -2.06 18.99 -11.15
C TYR A 246 -1.94 19.88 -9.90
N TYR A 247 -2.44 21.12 -9.92
CA TYR A 247 -2.19 22.07 -8.84
C TYR A 247 -2.69 21.60 -7.47
N ALA A 248 -3.73 20.79 -7.42
CA ALA A 248 -4.30 20.31 -6.17
C ALA A 248 -3.38 19.31 -5.43
N PHE A 249 -2.40 18.73 -6.11
CA PHE A 249 -1.39 17.89 -5.48
C PHE A 249 -0.25 18.68 -4.82
N GLN A 250 -0.09 19.97 -5.14
CA GLN A 250 1.05 20.77 -4.69
C GLN A 250 1.30 20.75 -3.16
N PRO A 251 0.30 20.89 -2.28
CA PRO A 251 0.50 20.84 -0.84
C PRO A 251 1.00 19.47 -0.36
N ILE A 252 0.51 18.40 -0.99
CA ILE A 252 0.85 17.01 -0.69
C ILE A 252 2.28 16.72 -1.13
N VAL A 253 2.62 17.05 -2.38
CA VAL A 253 3.98 16.87 -2.92
C VAL A 253 5.01 17.64 -2.07
N LYS A 254 4.66 18.86 -1.64
CA LYS A 254 5.50 19.64 -0.74
C LYS A 254 5.72 18.94 0.60
N ALA A 255 4.67 18.40 1.22
CA ALA A 255 4.77 17.67 2.49
C ALA A 255 5.63 16.41 2.34
N ILE A 256 5.39 15.62 1.28
CA ILE A 256 6.19 14.43 0.97
C ILE A 256 7.68 14.80 0.80
N ALA A 257 7.99 15.85 0.05
CA ALA A 257 9.37 16.31 -0.14
C ALA A 257 10.04 16.72 1.17
N GLU A 258 9.34 17.55 1.98
CA GLU A 258 9.87 18.07 3.24
C GLU A 258 10.12 16.97 4.28
N GLU A 259 9.19 16.03 4.43
CA GLU A 259 9.33 14.95 5.40
C GLU A 259 10.33 13.89 4.92
N SER A 260 10.33 13.54 3.63
CA SER A 260 11.32 12.63 3.06
C SER A 260 12.75 13.16 3.22
N ALA A 261 12.98 14.45 3.00
CA ALA A 261 14.31 15.05 3.15
C ALA A 261 14.83 15.03 4.59
N LYS A 262 13.95 15.04 5.60
CA LYS A 262 14.31 14.94 7.04
C LYS A 262 14.56 13.51 7.49
N PHE A 263 13.93 12.54 6.86
CA PHE A 263 14.03 11.14 7.24
C PHE A 263 15.37 10.54 6.80
N ARG A 264 16.02 9.75 7.65
CA ARG A 264 17.38 9.22 7.37
C ARG A 264 17.39 7.94 6.54
N GLY A 265 16.25 7.24 6.48
CA GLY A 265 16.09 5.99 5.73
C GLY A 265 15.54 6.22 4.31
N PRO A 266 15.41 5.14 3.51
CA PRO A 266 14.71 5.21 2.25
C PRO A 266 13.21 5.46 2.45
N VAL A 267 12.61 6.19 1.51
CA VAL A 267 11.19 6.47 1.43
C VAL A 267 10.67 5.91 0.11
N TYR A 268 9.55 5.22 0.15
CA TYR A 268 8.92 4.63 -1.03
C TYR A 268 7.52 5.19 -1.19
N LEU A 269 7.17 5.55 -2.43
CA LEU A 269 5.82 5.92 -2.83
C LEU A 269 5.34 4.93 -3.87
N PHE A 270 4.32 4.13 -3.52
CA PHE A 270 3.62 3.27 -4.47
C PHE A 270 2.34 3.95 -4.92
N ASN A 271 2.13 4.01 -6.22
CA ASN A 271 0.94 4.61 -6.83
C ASN A 271 0.46 3.81 -8.04
N GLY A 272 -0.80 4.05 -8.46
CA GLY A 272 -1.44 3.55 -9.66
C GLY A 272 -1.69 4.65 -10.69
N ASP A 273 -2.92 4.76 -11.18
CA ASP A 273 -3.53 5.80 -12.02
C ASP A 273 -3.02 5.84 -13.48
N SER A 274 -1.74 6.02 -13.71
CA SER A 274 -1.16 6.03 -15.06
C SER A 274 -1.07 4.65 -15.73
N HIS A 275 -1.32 3.56 -15.00
CA HIS A 275 -1.38 2.17 -15.46
C HIS A 275 -0.08 1.61 -16.06
N VAL A 276 0.98 2.38 -16.11
CA VAL A 276 2.26 1.99 -16.70
C VAL A 276 3.30 1.85 -15.61
N TYR A 277 3.81 0.61 -15.46
CA TYR A 277 4.88 0.37 -14.50
C TYR A 277 6.04 1.34 -14.70
N ASN A 278 6.40 2.03 -13.63
CA ASN A 278 7.53 2.93 -13.60
C ASN A 278 8.25 2.85 -12.23
N SER A 279 9.53 3.17 -12.24
CA SER A 279 10.34 3.18 -11.03
C SER A 279 11.41 4.25 -11.16
N ASP A 280 11.26 5.34 -10.41
CA ASP A 280 12.10 6.53 -10.51
C ASP A 280 12.22 7.30 -9.18
N LYS A 281 12.83 8.48 -9.25
CA LYS A 281 13.00 9.41 -8.12
C LYS A 281 12.48 10.79 -8.52
N PRO A 282 11.18 11.02 -8.46
CA PRO A 282 10.56 12.24 -9.00
C PRO A 282 10.97 13.53 -8.28
N LEU A 283 11.51 13.46 -7.07
CA LEU A 283 11.93 14.61 -6.27
C LEU A 283 13.46 14.66 -6.05
N ASP A 284 14.23 13.99 -6.92
CA ASP A 284 15.70 14.06 -6.89
C ASP A 284 16.22 15.35 -7.56
N THR A 285 17.50 15.63 -7.36
CA THR A 285 18.18 16.78 -7.95
C THR A 285 18.02 16.81 -9.48
N GLY A 286 17.57 17.94 -10.01
CA GLY A 286 17.36 18.12 -11.45
C GLY A 286 16.03 17.58 -11.98
N SER A 287 15.17 17.01 -11.12
CA SER A 287 13.84 16.59 -11.55
C SER A 287 12.99 17.76 -12.03
N GLN A 288 12.26 17.55 -13.13
CA GLN A 288 11.30 18.51 -13.67
C GLN A 288 10.14 18.81 -12.71
N TRP A 289 9.81 17.87 -11.82
CA TRP A 289 8.69 18.00 -10.90
C TRP A 289 8.94 18.99 -9.77
N LEU A 290 10.19 19.25 -9.41
CA LEU A 290 10.53 20.26 -8.40
C LEU A 290 10.05 21.67 -8.82
N PRO A 291 10.50 22.23 -9.96
CA PRO A 291 10.01 23.52 -10.42
C PRO A 291 8.54 23.47 -10.83
N PHE A 292 8.04 22.35 -11.35
CA PHE A 292 6.63 22.18 -11.72
C PHE A 292 5.69 22.43 -10.53
N TYR A 293 5.96 21.82 -9.39
CA TYR A 293 5.19 22.04 -8.16
C TYR A 293 5.68 23.23 -7.31
N GLY A 294 6.69 23.97 -7.76
CA GLY A 294 7.29 25.05 -6.97
C GLY A 294 7.95 24.57 -5.67
N VAL A 295 8.35 23.29 -5.61
CA VAL A 295 9.00 22.66 -4.46
C VAL A 295 10.51 22.89 -4.56
N LYS A 296 11.10 23.41 -3.47
CA LYS A 296 12.55 23.69 -3.39
C LYS A 296 13.32 22.57 -2.70
N THR A 297 12.62 21.76 -1.93
CA THR A 297 13.21 20.68 -1.15
C THR A 297 13.45 19.47 -2.03
N VAL A 298 14.71 19.04 -2.10
CA VAL A 298 15.13 17.83 -2.82
C VAL A 298 15.01 16.63 -1.88
N ALA A 299 14.44 15.53 -2.35
CA ALA A 299 14.25 14.29 -1.59
C ALA A 299 14.90 13.09 -2.34
N PRO A 300 16.24 12.96 -2.36
CA PRO A 300 16.93 11.92 -3.13
C PRO A 300 16.70 10.50 -2.59
N HIS A 301 16.16 10.39 -1.39
CA HIS A 301 15.80 9.12 -0.75
C HIS A 301 14.39 8.64 -1.08
N LEU A 302 13.57 9.48 -1.71
CA LEU A 302 12.26 9.11 -2.20
C LEU A 302 12.38 8.33 -3.50
N HIS A 303 11.84 7.11 -3.49
CA HIS A 303 11.71 6.25 -4.65
C HIS A 303 10.24 6.01 -4.94
N ARG A 304 9.77 6.43 -6.12
CA ARG A 304 8.41 6.15 -6.57
C ARG A 304 8.37 4.86 -7.37
N VAL A 305 7.31 4.08 -7.19
CA VAL A 305 7.00 2.89 -7.98
C VAL A 305 5.53 2.96 -8.38
N THR A 306 5.28 3.15 -9.67
CA THR A 306 3.93 3.03 -10.24
C THR A 306 3.69 1.58 -10.61
N ILE A 307 2.56 1.01 -10.20
CA ILE A 307 2.21 -0.39 -10.49
C ILE A 307 1.58 -0.55 -11.87
N ASP A 308 1.56 -1.79 -12.36
CA ASP A 308 0.74 -2.14 -13.52
C ASP A 308 -0.76 -2.04 -13.17
N GLY A 309 -1.59 -1.65 -14.12
CA GLY A 309 -3.03 -1.53 -13.96
C GLY A 309 -3.80 -1.64 -15.28
N SER A 310 -5.11 -1.34 -15.27
CA SER A 310 -5.98 -1.32 -16.43
C SER A 310 -6.41 -2.69 -16.95
N THR A 311 -7.12 -2.71 -18.08
CA THR A 311 -7.69 -3.93 -18.71
C THR A 311 -6.63 -4.95 -19.14
N ASP A 312 -5.41 -4.52 -19.35
CA ASP A 312 -4.28 -5.38 -19.77
C ASP A 312 -3.29 -5.69 -18.63
N VAL A 313 -3.70 -5.51 -17.37
CA VAL A 313 -2.83 -5.81 -16.23
C VAL A 313 -2.42 -7.28 -16.25
N ARG A 314 -1.11 -7.51 -16.18
CA ARG A 314 -0.53 -8.86 -16.26
C ARG A 314 0.26 -9.27 -15.04
N ASN A 315 0.46 -8.34 -14.12
CA ASN A 315 1.32 -8.56 -12.97
C ASN A 315 0.75 -7.88 -11.73
N TRP A 316 0.99 -8.50 -10.60
CA TRP A 316 0.95 -7.82 -9.32
C TRP A 316 2.37 -7.54 -8.83
N LEU A 317 2.52 -6.60 -7.92
CA LEU A 317 3.83 -6.27 -7.38
C LEU A 317 4.05 -6.97 -6.04
N LYS A 318 5.01 -7.91 -6.00
CA LYS A 318 5.49 -8.52 -4.76
C LYS A 318 6.63 -7.67 -4.22
N VAL A 319 6.42 -7.03 -3.08
CA VAL A 319 7.43 -6.21 -2.40
C VAL A 319 7.95 -6.98 -1.20
N THR A 320 9.28 -7.15 -1.13
CA THR A 320 9.95 -7.85 -0.03
C THR A 320 10.62 -6.84 0.88
N ILE A 321 10.36 -6.94 2.18
CA ILE A 321 11.04 -6.19 3.23
C ILE A 321 12.22 -7.02 3.73
N ASP A 322 13.40 -6.41 3.70
CA ASP A 322 14.62 -6.92 4.31
C ASP A 322 15.26 -5.79 5.14
N PRO A 323 14.94 -5.73 6.44
CA PRO A 323 15.45 -4.67 7.33
C PRO A 323 16.98 -4.66 7.48
N GLY A 324 17.65 -5.72 7.05
CA GLY A 324 19.13 -5.84 7.04
C GLY A 324 19.76 -5.21 5.80
N SER A 325 19.00 -4.94 4.75
CA SER A 325 19.53 -4.31 3.53
C SER A 325 19.52 -2.78 3.64
N LYS A 326 20.39 -2.10 2.88
CA LYS A 326 20.40 -0.63 2.80
C LYS A 326 19.15 -0.05 2.17
N GLN A 327 18.58 -0.78 1.22
CA GLN A 327 17.36 -0.37 0.50
C GLN A 327 16.11 -0.73 1.29
N VAL A 328 16.19 -1.63 2.26
CA VAL A 328 15.08 -2.17 3.05
C VAL A 328 14.03 -2.88 2.20
N LEU A 329 13.61 -2.28 1.08
CA LEU A 329 12.65 -2.85 0.15
C LEU A 329 13.29 -3.27 -1.17
N SER A 330 12.77 -4.36 -1.72
CA SER A 330 12.97 -4.79 -3.11
C SER A 330 11.64 -5.32 -3.65
N TRP A 331 11.44 -5.32 -4.96
CA TRP A 331 10.18 -5.77 -5.54
C TRP A 331 10.37 -6.53 -6.83
N THR A 332 9.37 -7.32 -7.16
CA THR A 332 9.28 -8.12 -8.39
C THR A 332 7.86 -8.03 -8.93
N ARG A 333 7.72 -7.86 -10.24
CA ARG A 333 6.45 -7.99 -10.95
C ARG A 333 6.17 -9.48 -11.14
N VAL A 334 5.12 -9.98 -10.50
CA VAL A 334 4.72 -11.40 -10.55
C VAL A 334 3.59 -11.53 -11.54
N PRO A 335 3.76 -12.32 -12.63
CA PRO A 335 2.71 -12.50 -13.62
C PRO A 335 1.47 -13.17 -13.03
N PHE A 336 0.28 -12.68 -13.39
CA PHE A 336 -0.97 -13.41 -13.14
C PHE A 336 -1.05 -14.64 -14.05
N ALA A 337 -1.41 -15.78 -13.48
CA ALA A 337 -1.85 -16.94 -14.24
C ALA A 337 -3.34 -16.76 -14.54
N HIS A 338 -3.69 -16.38 -15.76
CA HIS A 338 -5.08 -16.27 -16.17
C HIS A 338 -5.75 -17.65 -16.19
N ALA A 339 -7.02 -17.71 -15.77
CA ALA A 339 -7.83 -18.90 -15.95
C ALA A 339 -7.94 -19.17 -17.47
N ASN A 340 -7.54 -20.38 -17.92
CA ASN A 340 -7.66 -20.83 -19.30
C ASN A 340 -9.12 -21.04 -19.68
#